data_4d626493bc1f50ac3ef339a2fe89171d
#
_entry.id   4d626493bc1f50ac3ef339a2fe89171d
#
_cell.length_a   1.000
_cell.length_b   1.000
_cell.length_c   1.000
_cell.angle_alpha   90.00
_cell.angle_beta   90.00
_cell.angle_gamma   90.00
#
_symmetry.space_group_name_H-M   'P 1'
#
loop_
_entity.id
_entity.type
_entity.pdbx_description
1 polymer ?
#
loop_
_entity_poly.entity_id
_entity_poly.type
_entity_poly.pdbx_seq_one_letter_code
_entity_poly.pdbx_strand_id
1 'polypeptide(L)'
;MNSSRHRHPARLGLPVLAMSLIAVVGCSSADDGSSAAVPSAGAAAVKLCRNLDEVLPREVDGLSRQDPQPASELTAGWGDAVIILRCGVPQPPKMIDSKVAEGRDADAVAGAVDGVDWLMEKRDGGGYRFTTANRSAYVEVSVSAERADEDTSPILVAFAPAIKKAVPVGVAD
;
A
#
# COMPACT_ATOMS: atom_id res chain seq x y z
N MET A 1 28.25 29.83 79.79
CA MET A 1 28.77 28.54 80.24
C MET A 1 28.56 27.58 79.13
N ASN A 2 29.69 27.25 78.45
CA ASN A 2 30.22 25.93 78.21
C ASN A 2 29.27 25.01 77.39
N SER A 3 29.59 24.30 76.36
CA SER A 3 30.88 23.81 75.85
C SER A 3 30.63 23.03 74.55
N SER A 4 31.44 23.33 73.63
CA SER A 4 32.21 22.43 72.74
C SER A 4 31.71 20.97 72.53
N ARG A 5 31.62 20.51 71.28
CA ARG A 5 32.60 19.59 70.63
C ARG A 5 31.98 18.85 69.51
N HIS A 6 32.59 19.01 68.37
CA HIS A 6 33.36 18.06 67.51
C HIS A 6 32.62 17.12 66.63
N ARG A 7 32.89 17.33 65.31
CA ARG A 7 33.52 16.37 64.33
C ARG A 7 32.66 15.19 63.91
N HIS A 8 32.52 14.80 62.69
CA HIS A 8 33.33 14.77 61.49
C HIS A 8 32.50 14.51 60.24
N PRO A 9 33.02 14.74 59.02
CA PRO A 9 32.29 14.58 57.77
C PRO A 9 32.31 13.13 57.30
N ALA A 10 31.16 12.59 56.97
CA ALA A 10 31.07 11.35 56.19
C ALA A 10 30.75 11.69 54.76
N ARG A 11 31.76 11.59 53.94
CA ARG A 11 31.63 11.57 52.47
C ARG A 11 30.97 10.25 52.10
N LEU A 12 29.75 10.32 51.57
CA LEU A 12 29.17 9.18 50.85
C LEU A 12 28.84 9.62 49.44
N GLY A 13 29.52 8.97 48.52
CA GLY A 13 29.45 9.25 47.09
C GLY A 13 28.07 9.03 46.50
N LEU A 14 27.67 9.94 45.65
CA LEU A 14 26.57 9.73 44.73
C LEU A 14 27.01 8.76 43.66
N PRO A 15 26.25 7.71 43.35
CA PRO A 15 26.40 7.03 42.09
C PRO A 15 25.76 7.89 40.99
N VAL A 16 26.57 8.35 40.06
CA VAL A 16 26.13 8.95 38.83
C VAL A 16 25.46 7.84 37.99
N LEU A 17 24.13 7.86 38.02
CA LEU A 17 23.33 7.03 37.12
C LEU A 17 23.42 7.66 35.74
N ALA A 18 24.31 7.15 34.92
CA ALA A 18 24.39 7.50 33.50
C ALA A 18 23.14 6.98 32.77
N MET A 19 22.17 7.86 32.60
CA MET A 19 20.97 7.62 31.84
C MET A 19 21.35 7.74 30.36
N SER A 20 21.67 6.59 29.72
CA SER A 20 21.88 6.49 28.29
C SER A 20 20.57 6.80 27.56
N LEU A 21 20.41 8.01 27.07
CA LEU A 21 19.38 8.37 26.10
C LEU A 21 19.71 7.65 24.78
N ILE A 22 19.01 6.55 24.52
CA ILE A 22 18.97 5.95 23.18
C ILE A 22 18.11 6.89 22.34
N ALA A 23 18.75 7.78 21.60
CA ALA A 23 18.10 8.54 20.53
C ALA A 23 17.74 7.54 19.43
N VAL A 24 16.49 7.12 19.39
CA VAL A 24 15.92 6.46 18.20
C VAL A 24 15.85 7.52 17.13
N VAL A 25 16.88 7.58 16.29
CA VAL A 25 16.86 8.37 15.07
C VAL A 25 15.87 7.64 14.14
N GLY A 26 14.61 8.04 14.19
CA GLY A 26 13.63 7.72 13.17
C GLY A 26 14.10 8.42 11.89
N CYS A 27 14.65 7.68 10.95
CA CYS A 27 14.80 8.14 9.59
C CYS A 27 13.40 8.27 8.98
N SER A 28 12.76 9.41 9.14
CA SER A 28 11.74 9.88 8.24
C SER A 28 12.49 10.47 7.04
N SER A 29 12.75 9.63 6.06
CA SER A 29 13.07 10.09 4.72
C SER A 29 11.82 10.78 4.21
N ALA A 30 11.81 12.09 4.22
CA ALA A 30 10.93 12.87 3.38
C ALA A 30 11.49 12.73 1.95
N ASP A 31 11.17 11.60 1.30
CA ASP A 31 11.28 11.51 -0.15
C ASP A 31 10.05 12.24 -0.71
N ASP A 32 10.30 13.35 -1.40
CA ASP A 32 9.31 14.11 -2.17
C ASP A 32 8.80 13.34 -3.42
N GLY A 33 8.80 12.02 -3.39
CA GLY A 33 8.29 11.14 -4.42
C GLY A 33 7.17 10.25 -3.91
N SER A 34 6.26 9.89 -4.79
CA SER A 34 5.22 8.90 -4.48
C SER A 34 5.85 7.59 -3.98
N SER A 35 5.38 7.06 -2.85
CA SER A 35 5.89 5.83 -2.26
C SER A 35 4.80 4.75 -2.25
N ALA A 36 5.20 3.54 -2.66
CA ALA A 36 4.32 2.37 -2.59
C ALA A 36 5.04 1.14 -2.04
N ALA A 37 4.41 0.47 -1.08
CA ALA A 37 4.94 -0.78 -0.57
C ALA A 37 4.97 -1.85 -1.67
N VAL A 38 6.16 -2.40 -1.95
CA VAL A 38 6.32 -3.47 -2.92
C VAL A 38 5.75 -4.77 -2.37
N PRO A 39 4.86 -5.46 -3.10
CA PRO A 39 4.31 -6.73 -2.67
C PRO A 39 5.36 -7.85 -2.54
N SER A 40 5.18 -8.73 -1.57
CA SER A 40 5.98 -9.96 -1.42
C SER A 40 5.27 -11.12 -2.13
N ALA A 41 5.40 -11.19 -3.45
CA ALA A 41 4.72 -12.17 -4.28
C ALA A 41 5.54 -13.45 -4.47
N GLY A 42 4.85 -14.59 -4.66
CA GLY A 42 5.47 -15.84 -5.07
C GLY A 42 6.05 -15.75 -6.50
N ALA A 43 6.99 -16.65 -6.85
CA ALA A 43 7.70 -16.61 -8.13
C ALA A 43 6.77 -16.65 -9.36
N ALA A 44 5.68 -17.40 -9.28
CA ALA A 44 4.68 -17.47 -10.35
C ALA A 44 4.00 -16.11 -10.57
N ALA A 45 3.53 -15.48 -9.51
CA ALA A 45 2.91 -14.15 -9.56
C ALA A 45 3.92 -13.08 -10.02
N VAL A 46 5.17 -13.11 -9.54
CA VAL A 46 6.23 -12.18 -9.98
C VAL A 46 6.39 -12.21 -11.49
N LYS A 47 6.41 -13.39 -12.12
CA LYS A 47 6.51 -13.51 -13.58
C LYS A 47 5.33 -12.86 -14.29
N LEU A 48 4.11 -13.06 -13.81
CA LEU A 48 2.91 -12.45 -14.38
C LEU A 48 2.92 -10.92 -14.21
N CYS A 49 3.38 -10.44 -13.04
CA CYS A 49 3.46 -9.02 -12.74
C CYS A 49 4.50 -8.29 -13.62
N ARG A 50 5.63 -8.91 -13.91
CA ARG A 50 6.61 -8.38 -14.89
C ARG A 50 6.00 -8.25 -16.28
N ASN A 51 5.32 -9.29 -16.75
CA ASN A 51 4.64 -9.23 -18.03
C ASN A 51 3.55 -8.13 -18.04
N LEU A 52 2.89 -7.89 -16.90
CA LEU A 52 1.92 -6.81 -16.75
C LEU A 52 2.60 -5.45 -16.85
N ASP A 53 3.69 -5.23 -16.12
CA ASP A 53 4.44 -3.97 -16.11
C ASP A 53 4.86 -3.52 -17.53
N GLU A 54 5.32 -4.46 -18.36
CA GLU A 54 5.72 -4.22 -19.75
C GLU A 54 4.58 -3.71 -20.65
N VAL A 55 3.34 -4.03 -20.32
CA VAL A 55 2.17 -3.71 -21.16
C VAL A 55 1.23 -2.67 -20.53
N LEU A 56 1.58 -2.15 -19.35
CA LEU A 56 0.81 -1.10 -18.71
C LEU A 56 0.79 0.19 -19.56
N PRO A 57 -0.34 0.93 -19.56
CA PRO A 57 -0.45 2.18 -20.29
C PRO A 57 0.50 3.25 -19.73
N ARG A 58 1.03 4.10 -20.60
CA ARG A 58 1.86 5.25 -20.21
C ARG A 58 1.05 6.41 -19.65
N GLU A 59 -0.23 6.44 -19.94
CA GLU A 59 -1.17 7.44 -19.48
C GLU A 59 -2.46 6.76 -19.06
N VAL A 60 -3.00 7.15 -17.92
CA VAL A 60 -4.28 6.69 -17.39
C VAL A 60 -5.05 7.91 -16.92
N ASP A 61 -6.24 8.11 -17.48
CA ASP A 61 -7.15 9.18 -17.09
C ASP A 61 -6.50 10.58 -17.14
N GLY A 62 -5.70 10.83 -18.19
CA GLY A 62 -4.96 12.08 -18.38
C GLY A 62 -3.71 12.23 -17.53
N LEU A 63 -3.39 11.24 -16.68
CA LEU A 63 -2.21 11.24 -15.82
C LEU A 63 -1.08 10.43 -16.45
N SER A 64 0.11 11.02 -16.58
CA SER A 64 1.30 10.33 -17.07
C SER A 64 1.84 9.35 -16.04
N ARG A 65 2.46 8.24 -16.53
CA ARG A 65 3.13 7.25 -15.70
C ARG A 65 4.30 7.87 -14.94
N GLN A 66 4.32 7.63 -13.63
CA GLN A 66 5.36 8.07 -12.70
C GLN A 66 5.48 7.00 -11.60
N ASP A 67 6.45 6.10 -11.78
CA ASP A 67 6.56 4.93 -10.92
C ASP A 67 6.99 5.31 -9.51
N PRO A 68 6.38 4.70 -8.46
CA PRO A 68 6.66 5.02 -7.08
C PRO A 68 8.00 4.46 -6.61
N GLN A 69 8.50 5.00 -5.50
CA GLN A 69 9.68 4.47 -4.83
C GLN A 69 9.30 3.45 -3.73
N PRO A 70 10.12 2.42 -3.53
CA PRO A 70 11.25 1.99 -4.36
C PRO A 70 10.78 1.44 -5.71
N ALA A 71 11.56 1.68 -6.76
CA ALA A 71 11.24 1.20 -8.10
C ALA A 71 11.14 -0.34 -8.13
N SER A 72 10.07 -0.87 -8.72
CA SER A 72 9.82 -2.30 -8.79
C SER A 72 8.89 -2.64 -9.96
N GLU A 73 9.14 -3.77 -10.62
CA GLU A 73 8.24 -4.33 -11.64
C GLU A 73 6.89 -4.85 -11.08
N LEU A 74 6.71 -4.75 -9.75
CA LEU A 74 5.46 -5.10 -9.06
C LEU A 74 4.62 -3.87 -8.70
N THR A 75 5.11 -2.66 -9.01
CA THR A 75 4.44 -1.41 -8.68
C THR A 75 4.53 -0.42 -9.84
N ALA A 76 3.46 0.27 -10.11
CA ALA A 76 3.41 1.37 -11.07
C ALA A 76 2.55 2.51 -10.53
N GLY A 77 2.78 3.73 -10.97
CA GLY A 77 2.03 4.90 -10.54
C GLY A 77 1.71 5.85 -11.66
N TRP A 78 0.70 6.69 -11.46
CA TRP A 78 0.32 7.78 -12.37
C TRP A 78 -0.06 9.01 -11.56
N GLY A 79 0.38 10.17 -12.04
CA GLY A 79 0.02 11.46 -11.49
C GLY A 79 0.46 11.67 -10.03
N ASP A 80 1.71 11.36 -9.72
CA ASP A 80 2.30 11.52 -8.37
C ASP A 80 1.48 10.82 -7.27
N ALA A 81 1.31 9.52 -7.43
CA ALA A 81 0.55 8.64 -6.53
C ALA A 81 -0.97 8.86 -6.48
N VAL A 82 -1.54 9.63 -7.41
CA VAL A 82 -3.01 9.72 -7.54
C VAL A 82 -3.60 8.34 -7.86
N ILE A 83 -2.93 7.58 -8.74
CA ILE A 83 -3.24 6.20 -9.05
C ILE A 83 -1.99 5.36 -8.81
N ILE A 84 -2.11 4.30 -8.00
CA ILE A 84 -1.04 3.32 -7.76
C ILE A 84 -1.57 1.93 -8.10
N LEU A 85 -0.80 1.20 -8.91
CA LEU A 85 -1.02 -0.21 -9.18
C LEU A 85 0.03 -1.05 -8.43
N ARG A 86 -0.41 -2.13 -7.78
CA ARG A 86 0.45 -3.14 -7.16
C ARG A 86 0.02 -4.52 -7.62
N CYS A 87 0.96 -5.32 -8.10
CA CYS A 87 0.69 -6.66 -8.61
C CYS A 87 1.33 -7.72 -7.71
N GLY A 88 0.62 -8.80 -7.44
CA GLY A 88 1.06 -9.86 -6.52
C GLY A 88 0.77 -9.54 -5.05
N VAL A 89 -0.25 -8.74 -4.80
CA VAL A 89 -0.76 -8.51 -3.44
C VAL A 89 -1.46 -9.77 -2.89
N PRO A 90 -1.54 -9.95 -1.57
CA PRO A 90 -2.33 -11.04 -1.00
C PRO A 90 -3.82 -10.83 -1.25
N GLN A 91 -4.59 -11.91 -1.18
CA GLN A 91 -6.04 -11.87 -1.28
C GLN A 91 -6.64 -10.96 -0.19
N PRO A 92 -7.43 -9.95 -0.56
CA PRO A 92 -8.14 -9.14 0.42
C PRO A 92 -9.16 -9.99 1.21
N PRO A 93 -9.25 -9.84 2.55
CA PRO A 93 -10.22 -10.59 3.34
C PRO A 93 -11.67 -10.41 2.89
N LYS A 94 -12.03 -9.24 2.42
CA LYS A 94 -13.38 -8.93 1.91
C LYS A 94 -13.74 -9.68 0.63
N MET A 95 -12.77 -10.23 -0.09
CA MET A 95 -13.04 -11.01 -1.31
C MET A 95 -13.78 -12.32 -1.04
N ILE A 96 -13.70 -12.84 0.20
CA ILE A 96 -14.40 -14.05 0.63
C ILE A 96 -15.46 -13.77 1.70
N ASP A 97 -15.78 -12.51 1.96
CA ASP A 97 -16.82 -12.12 2.91
C ASP A 97 -18.21 -12.29 2.29
N SER A 98 -19.07 -13.05 2.98
CA SER A 98 -20.45 -13.28 2.53
C SER A 98 -21.28 -12.00 2.42
N LYS A 99 -21.00 -10.96 3.22
CA LYS A 99 -21.70 -9.68 3.14
C LYS A 99 -21.41 -8.97 1.81
N VAL A 100 -20.17 -9.05 1.32
CA VAL A 100 -19.80 -8.52 0.01
C VAL A 100 -20.48 -9.30 -1.11
N ALA A 101 -20.44 -10.64 -1.03
CA ALA A 101 -21.08 -11.51 -2.02
C ALA A 101 -22.61 -11.29 -2.10
N GLU A 102 -23.24 -10.92 -1.00
CA GLU A 102 -24.69 -10.65 -0.89
C GLU A 102 -25.04 -9.16 -1.13
N GLY A 103 -24.05 -8.32 -1.44
CA GLY A 103 -24.25 -6.89 -1.64
C GLY A 103 -24.66 -6.11 -0.37
N ARG A 104 -24.33 -6.63 0.81
CA ARG A 104 -24.71 -6.05 2.12
C ARG A 104 -23.58 -5.32 2.83
N ASP A 105 -22.38 -5.30 2.26
CA ASP A 105 -21.26 -4.53 2.82
C ASP A 105 -21.35 -3.06 2.33
N ALA A 106 -21.28 -2.11 3.27
CA ALA A 106 -21.41 -0.68 2.95
C ALA A 106 -20.13 -0.08 2.33
N ASP A 107 -19.00 -0.73 2.54
CA ASP A 107 -17.68 -0.22 2.17
C ASP A 107 -16.96 -1.09 1.13
N ALA A 108 -17.62 -2.18 0.69
CA ALA A 108 -17.06 -3.04 -0.34
C ALA A 108 -18.15 -3.61 -1.27
N VAL A 109 -17.83 -3.65 -2.56
CA VAL A 109 -18.72 -4.22 -3.58
C VAL A 109 -17.90 -5.00 -4.61
N ALA A 110 -18.45 -6.13 -5.05
CA ALA A 110 -17.92 -6.89 -6.19
C ALA A 110 -18.61 -6.44 -7.48
N GLY A 111 -17.85 -6.34 -8.57
CA GLY A 111 -18.37 -5.98 -9.88
C GLY A 111 -17.41 -6.30 -11.00
N ALA A 112 -17.82 -6.06 -12.24
CA ALA A 112 -16.97 -6.29 -13.42
C ALA A 112 -16.88 -5.03 -14.27
N VAL A 113 -15.67 -4.72 -14.76
CA VAL A 113 -15.41 -3.63 -15.68
C VAL A 113 -14.57 -4.16 -16.84
N ASP A 114 -15.05 -4.00 -18.05
CA ASP A 114 -14.40 -4.46 -19.31
C ASP A 114 -13.85 -5.89 -19.24
N GLY A 115 -14.64 -6.82 -18.67
CA GLY A 115 -14.28 -8.26 -18.58
C GLY A 115 -13.21 -8.59 -17.54
N VAL A 116 -12.95 -7.69 -16.60
CA VAL A 116 -12.16 -7.94 -15.40
C VAL A 116 -13.08 -7.84 -14.20
N ASP A 117 -13.07 -8.86 -13.36
CA ASP A 117 -13.80 -8.86 -12.09
C ASP A 117 -12.98 -8.13 -11.01
N TRP A 118 -13.64 -7.29 -10.24
CA TRP A 118 -13.05 -6.45 -9.22
C TRP A 118 -13.79 -6.55 -7.90
N LEU A 119 -13.03 -6.54 -6.80
CA LEU A 119 -13.49 -6.11 -5.50
C LEU A 119 -13.14 -4.63 -5.35
N MET A 120 -14.13 -3.77 -5.15
CA MET A 120 -13.95 -2.37 -4.78
C MET A 120 -14.10 -2.23 -3.27
N GLU A 121 -13.18 -1.53 -2.63
CA GLU A 121 -13.21 -1.21 -1.21
C GLU A 121 -12.99 0.29 -0.99
N LYS A 122 -13.82 0.93 -0.17
CA LYS A 122 -13.54 2.27 0.35
C LYS A 122 -12.36 2.22 1.31
N ARG A 123 -11.53 3.26 1.30
CA ARG A 123 -10.39 3.40 2.20
C ARG A 123 -10.70 4.39 3.34
N ASP A 124 -10.15 4.13 4.53
CA ASP A 124 -10.39 4.97 5.72
C ASP A 124 -10.00 6.44 5.54
N GLY A 125 -9.00 6.74 4.72
CA GLY A 125 -8.57 8.10 4.38
C GLY A 125 -9.27 8.71 3.18
N GLY A 126 -10.36 8.11 2.70
CA GLY A 126 -10.97 8.41 1.41
C GLY A 126 -10.28 7.68 0.25
N GLY A 127 -10.87 7.80 -0.93
CA GLY A 127 -10.42 7.06 -2.10
C GLY A 127 -10.89 5.61 -2.13
N TYR A 128 -10.43 4.88 -3.14
CA TYR A 128 -10.82 3.50 -3.37
C TYR A 128 -9.63 2.60 -3.59
N ARG A 129 -9.83 1.32 -3.29
CA ARG A 129 -8.95 0.23 -3.65
C ARG A 129 -9.75 -0.79 -4.47
N PHE A 130 -9.23 -1.13 -5.62
CA PHE A 130 -9.79 -2.13 -6.51
C PHE A 130 -8.83 -3.31 -6.58
N THR A 131 -9.29 -4.52 -6.32
CA THR A 131 -8.45 -5.73 -6.45
C THR A 131 -9.12 -6.68 -7.43
N THR A 132 -8.35 -7.18 -8.40
CA THR A 132 -8.88 -8.16 -9.37
C THR A 132 -9.29 -9.45 -8.68
N ALA A 133 -10.43 -10.02 -9.10
CA ALA A 133 -10.85 -11.36 -8.74
C ALA A 133 -10.65 -12.34 -9.90
N ASN A 134 -10.62 -13.64 -9.61
CA ASN A 134 -10.55 -14.71 -10.62
C ASN A 134 -9.35 -14.60 -11.57
N ARG A 135 -8.19 -14.13 -11.09
CA ARG A 135 -6.93 -14.02 -11.84
C ARG A 135 -5.82 -14.80 -11.15
N SER A 136 -4.84 -15.27 -11.92
CA SER A 136 -3.69 -16.04 -11.43
C SER A 136 -2.68 -15.20 -10.61
N ALA A 137 -2.88 -13.91 -10.50
CA ALA A 137 -2.23 -13.01 -9.55
C ALA A 137 -3.22 -11.88 -9.22
N TYR A 138 -3.25 -11.44 -7.97
CA TYR A 138 -4.05 -10.28 -7.61
C TYR A 138 -3.35 -8.99 -8.03
N VAL A 139 -4.08 -8.16 -8.76
CA VAL A 139 -3.67 -6.81 -9.14
C VAL A 139 -4.53 -5.82 -8.37
N GLU A 140 -3.90 -4.96 -7.60
CA GLU A 140 -4.54 -3.92 -6.83
C GLU A 140 -4.32 -2.56 -7.51
N VAL A 141 -5.38 -1.77 -7.63
CA VAL A 141 -5.33 -0.37 -8.07
C VAL A 141 -5.89 0.48 -6.95
N SER A 142 -5.08 1.40 -6.42
CA SER A 142 -5.51 2.40 -5.45
C SER A 142 -5.69 3.74 -6.13
N VAL A 143 -6.80 4.42 -5.82
CA VAL A 143 -7.12 5.76 -6.30
C VAL A 143 -7.21 6.68 -5.08
N SER A 144 -6.55 7.85 -5.15
CA SER A 144 -6.52 8.82 -4.04
C SER A 144 -7.91 9.40 -3.77
N ALA A 145 -8.08 9.99 -2.56
CA ALA A 145 -9.33 10.63 -2.17
C ALA A 145 -9.71 11.77 -3.11
N GLU A 146 -8.74 12.55 -3.58
CA GLU A 146 -8.95 13.69 -4.48
C GLU A 146 -9.58 13.28 -5.82
N ARG A 147 -9.26 12.06 -6.29
CA ARG A 147 -9.77 11.52 -7.54
C ARG A 147 -11.04 10.66 -7.37
N ALA A 148 -11.32 10.23 -6.14
CA ALA A 148 -12.40 9.31 -5.83
C ALA A 148 -13.82 9.92 -5.94
N ASP A 149 -13.91 11.25 -5.91
CA ASP A 149 -15.18 11.97 -6.07
C ASP A 149 -15.67 11.98 -7.53
N GLU A 150 -14.82 11.54 -8.46
CA GLU A 150 -15.15 11.40 -9.87
C GLU A 150 -15.42 9.94 -10.24
N ASP A 151 -15.95 9.71 -11.44
CA ASP A 151 -16.11 8.35 -11.95
C ASP A 151 -14.74 7.68 -12.14
N THR A 152 -14.50 6.59 -11.41
CA THR A 152 -13.25 5.81 -11.48
C THR A 152 -13.28 4.69 -12.53
N SER A 153 -14.42 4.48 -13.19
CA SER A 153 -14.58 3.45 -14.24
C SER A 153 -13.59 3.61 -15.39
N PRO A 154 -13.28 4.84 -15.89
CA PRO A 154 -12.28 5.01 -16.96
C PRO A 154 -10.89 4.48 -16.58
N ILE A 155 -10.51 4.59 -15.30
CA ILE A 155 -9.24 4.08 -14.77
C ILE A 155 -9.19 2.55 -14.93
N LEU A 156 -10.24 1.85 -14.52
CA LEU A 156 -10.31 0.39 -14.60
C LEU A 156 -10.39 -0.10 -16.05
N VAL A 157 -11.12 0.62 -16.90
CA VAL A 157 -11.17 0.35 -18.35
C VAL A 157 -9.78 0.47 -18.97
N ALA A 158 -8.98 1.47 -18.59
CA ALA A 158 -7.63 1.66 -19.11
C ALA A 158 -6.68 0.50 -18.76
N PHE A 159 -6.86 -0.15 -17.60
CA PHE A 159 -6.04 -1.29 -17.16
C PHE A 159 -6.53 -2.63 -17.70
N ALA A 160 -7.80 -2.77 -18.01
CA ALA A 160 -8.39 -4.06 -18.37
C ALA A 160 -7.68 -4.80 -19.53
N PRO A 161 -7.26 -4.16 -20.64
CA PRO A 161 -6.54 -4.83 -21.72
C PRO A 161 -5.19 -5.40 -21.27
N ALA A 162 -4.42 -4.64 -20.47
CA ALA A 162 -3.13 -5.08 -19.96
C ALA A 162 -3.29 -6.25 -18.99
N ILE A 163 -4.25 -6.18 -18.07
CA ILE A 163 -4.55 -7.26 -17.13
C ILE A 163 -5.01 -8.52 -17.84
N LYS A 164 -5.94 -8.43 -18.81
CA LYS A 164 -6.40 -9.58 -19.59
C LYS A 164 -5.28 -10.26 -20.36
N LYS A 165 -4.31 -9.48 -20.85
CA LYS A 165 -3.17 -9.98 -21.62
C LYS A 165 -2.13 -10.66 -20.74
N ALA A 166 -1.78 -10.07 -19.59
CA ALA A 166 -0.62 -10.48 -18.79
C ALA A 166 -0.98 -11.40 -17.62
N VAL A 167 -2.19 -11.27 -17.06
CA VAL A 167 -2.64 -12.03 -15.88
C VAL A 167 -3.89 -12.84 -16.26
N PRO A 168 -3.72 -14.11 -16.65
CA PRO A 168 -4.83 -14.95 -17.11
C PRO A 168 -5.87 -15.21 -15.99
N VAL A 169 -7.06 -15.61 -16.41
CA VAL A 169 -8.08 -16.13 -15.49
C VAL A 169 -7.53 -17.36 -14.78
N GLY A 170 -7.72 -17.43 -13.47
CA GLY A 170 -7.20 -18.50 -12.62
C GLY A 170 -7.36 -18.21 -11.14
N VAL A 171 -6.68 -18.99 -10.34
CA VAL A 171 -6.58 -18.81 -8.90
C VAL A 171 -5.17 -18.30 -8.58
N ALA A 172 -5.07 -17.24 -7.83
CA ALA A 172 -3.78 -16.76 -7.36
C ALA A 172 -3.27 -17.66 -6.22
N ASP A 173 -1.96 -17.94 -6.24
CA ASP A 173 -1.27 -18.72 -5.19
C ASP A 173 -0.80 -17.80 -4.04
#